data_bda2ff7518aa4dd01ae22219e570c6a8
#
_entry.id   bda2ff7518aa4dd01ae22219e570c6a8
#
_cell.length_a   1.000
_cell.length_b   1.000
_cell.length_c   1.000
_cell.angle_alpha   90.00
_cell.angle_beta   90.00
_cell.angle_gamma   90.00
#
_symmetry.space_group_name_H-M   'P 1'
#
loop_
_entity.id
_entity.type
_entity.pdbx_description
1 polymer ?
#
loop_
_entity_poly.entity_id
_entity_poly.type
_entity_poly.pdbx_seq_one_letter_code
_entity_poly.pdbx_strand_id
1 'polypeptide(L)'
;MLLGDHCYMMPPKAIKHRRSLLPNTLSYLPDNVIDVILLRLPCEDAVRTSILSKKWRYHWCRLTELKIDESLWKTEKDLLNPTVKFTKIMYQLLSLHEGPITKFTLDVVHLASCPEIDNFIYFLSRNDIQHLVLNLSLGKEYKLPSSLFTCLQLRHLSLCYCSIQHPSAFQGFDKLISLKLCEVNISSELLESLISHCPLLEELELDIEDQSDTIEINAPMLRLFNLSGNISSVCLKNVPRLVKVLLYGDYIKAEDLDFAKLFECCPALEHLLFFSFGSEFSAGAGYEAPTRLPFNLNSVKRFYLRGIKLVESYMLSYALCLIRSFPYLEYLEIKIHEYGFDYEDEDDEPIPEPLELKHLWDVTFNHLKEVKLVYVSGTTSELLLIKFLLAESPVLERMLIDRQYLDHEHLDTRLQIFAEISNFSRASPKAEVVYIDLS
;
A
#
# COMPACT_ATOMS: atom_id res chain seq x y z
N MET A 1 14.15 43.34 -22.37
CA MET A 1 12.87 43.55 -23.06
C MET A 1 12.13 42.22 -22.98
N LEU A 2 11.44 42.07 -21.96
CA LEU A 2 10.04 42.20 -21.63
C LEU A 2 9.32 40.89 -21.86
N LEU A 3 9.24 40.02 -20.80
CA LEU A 3 8.06 39.98 -19.94
C LEU A 3 6.80 39.44 -20.66
N GLY A 4 6.75 38.14 -20.80
CA GLY A 4 5.52 37.39 -20.96
C GLY A 4 5.24 36.58 -19.70
N ASP A 5 5.14 37.26 -18.57
CA ASP A 5 4.83 36.65 -17.28
C ASP A 5 3.32 36.37 -17.20
N HIS A 6 2.90 35.20 -17.63
CA HIS A 6 1.58 34.70 -17.22
C HIS A 6 1.70 33.97 -15.88
N CYS A 7 1.52 34.77 -14.84
CA CYS A 7 1.34 34.27 -13.48
C CYS A 7 0.00 33.52 -13.39
N TYR A 8 0.02 32.20 -13.46
CA TYR A 8 -1.18 31.34 -13.47
C TYR A 8 -1.96 31.33 -12.15
N MET A 9 -1.44 31.93 -11.10
CA MET A 9 -2.09 31.99 -9.79
C MET A 9 -2.74 33.33 -9.43
N MET A 10 -2.58 34.37 -10.26
CA MET A 10 -3.29 35.62 -10.04
C MET A 10 -4.62 35.60 -10.79
N PRO A 11 -5.72 36.07 -10.20
CA PRO A 11 -6.94 36.23 -10.93
C PRO A 11 -6.72 37.18 -12.12
N PRO A 12 -7.05 36.79 -13.35
CA PRO A 12 -6.81 37.61 -14.52
C PRO A 12 -7.53 38.93 -14.39
N LYS A 13 -6.83 40.04 -14.71
CA LYS A 13 -7.46 41.38 -14.81
C LYS A 13 -8.60 41.30 -15.80
N ALA A 14 -9.78 41.70 -15.38
CA ALA A 14 -11.01 41.61 -16.17
C ALA A 14 -10.85 42.24 -17.56
N ILE A 15 -10.80 41.43 -18.60
CA ILE A 15 -10.94 41.84 -19.98
C ILE A 15 -12.42 42.19 -20.18
N LYS A 16 -12.69 43.47 -20.48
CA LYS A 16 -14.05 43.93 -20.82
C LYS A 16 -14.51 43.31 -22.15
N HIS A 17 -15.09 42.11 -22.10
CA HIS A 17 -15.86 41.57 -23.23
C HIS A 17 -17.37 41.70 -23.02
N ARG A 18 -18.05 42.04 -24.08
CA ARG A 18 -19.48 42.30 -24.20
C ARG A 18 -20.32 41.20 -23.58
N ARG A 19 -21.29 41.60 -22.79
CA ARG A 19 -22.31 40.80 -22.10
C ARG A 19 -23.02 39.83 -23.02
N SER A 20 -22.97 38.56 -22.76
CA SER A 20 -24.05 37.62 -23.05
C SER A 20 -25.00 37.63 -21.86
N LEU A 21 -26.27 37.86 -22.12
CA LEU A 21 -27.35 38.00 -21.14
C LEU A 21 -27.89 36.64 -20.65
N LEU A 22 -27.02 35.71 -20.29
CA LEU A 22 -27.45 34.54 -19.50
C LEU A 22 -27.32 34.91 -18.03
N PRO A 23 -28.34 34.68 -17.20
CA PRO A 23 -28.25 34.94 -15.78
C PRO A 23 -27.06 34.13 -15.24
N ASN A 24 -26.14 34.82 -14.59
CA ASN A 24 -24.91 34.24 -14.06
C ASN A 24 -25.27 33.35 -12.84
N THR A 25 -25.91 32.20 -13.12
CA THR A 25 -26.43 31.26 -12.12
C THR A 25 -25.37 30.82 -11.11
N LEU A 26 -24.08 30.77 -11.54
CA LEU A 26 -22.95 30.45 -10.68
C LEU A 26 -22.70 31.49 -9.59
N SER A 27 -23.10 32.76 -9.80
CA SER A 27 -22.96 33.83 -8.79
C SER A 27 -23.98 33.70 -7.65
N TYR A 28 -25.04 32.94 -7.83
CA TYR A 28 -26.11 32.76 -6.83
C TYR A 28 -25.91 31.49 -5.98
N LEU A 29 -24.90 30.66 -6.28
CA LEU A 29 -24.63 29.48 -5.48
C LEU A 29 -24.25 29.88 -4.05
N PRO A 30 -24.78 29.17 -3.03
CA PRO A 30 -24.34 29.33 -1.65
C PRO A 30 -22.84 29.04 -1.50
N ASP A 31 -22.17 29.68 -0.52
CA ASP A 31 -20.72 29.55 -0.31
C ASP A 31 -20.30 28.10 -0.05
N ASN A 32 -21.04 27.38 0.78
CA ASN A 32 -20.80 25.96 1.04
C ASN A 32 -20.88 25.07 -0.20
N VAL A 33 -21.70 25.44 -1.19
CA VAL A 33 -21.78 24.70 -2.48
C VAL A 33 -20.56 25.03 -3.35
N ILE A 34 -20.12 26.31 -3.33
CA ILE A 34 -18.89 26.70 -4.04
C ILE A 34 -17.69 25.96 -3.45
N ASP A 35 -17.58 25.89 -2.13
CA ASP A 35 -16.49 25.20 -1.44
C ASP A 35 -16.45 23.70 -1.83
N VAL A 36 -17.61 23.02 -1.84
CA VAL A 36 -17.69 21.61 -2.27
C VAL A 36 -17.27 21.42 -3.74
N ILE A 37 -17.60 22.36 -4.62
CA ILE A 37 -17.18 22.34 -6.02
C ILE A 37 -15.67 22.49 -6.10
N LEU A 38 -15.12 23.50 -5.42
CA LEU A 38 -13.69 23.81 -5.46
C LEU A 38 -12.83 22.69 -4.88
N LEU A 39 -13.28 22.04 -3.80
CA LEU A 39 -12.58 20.90 -3.21
C LEU A 39 -12.46 19.68 -4.14
N ARG A 40 -13.31 19.58 -5.16
CA ARG A 40 -13.26 18.51 -6.17
C ARG A 40 -12.44 18.86 -7.40
N LEU A 41 -11.99 20.09 -7.52
CA LEU A 41 -11.17 20.55 -8.64
C LEU A 41 -9.68 20.45 -8.30
N PRO A 42 -8.82 20.17 -9.29
CA PRO A 42 -7.40 20.41 -9.17
C PRO A 42 -7.15 21.88 -8.74
N CYS A 43 -6.10 22.11 -7.98
CA CYS A 43 -5.81 23.45 -7.42
C CYS A 43 -5.74 24.54 -8.51
N GLU A 44 -5.15 24.25 -9.66
CA GLU A 44 -5.08 25.15 -10.81
C GLU A 44 -6.48 25.56 -11.30
N ASP A 45 -7.39 24.61 -11.46
CA ASP A 45 -8.75 24.86 -11.93
C ASP A 45 -9.57 25.61 -10.87
N ALA A 46 -9.37 25.29 -9.58
CA ALA A 46 -9.98 26.05 -8.49
C ALA A 46 -9.57 27.54 -8.54
N VAL A 47 -8.30 27.83 -8.76
CA VAL A 47 -7.81 29.21 -8.95
C VAL A 47 -8.40 29.83 -10.23
N ARG A 48 -8.50 29.08 -11.32
CA ARG A 48 -9.08 29.56 -12.59
C ARG A 48 -10.55 29.96 -12.45
N THR A 49 -11.31 29.35 -11.54
CA THR A 49 -12.70 29.76 -11.27
C THR A 49 -12.83 31.23 -10.84
N SER A 50 -11.75 31.86 -10.40
CA SER A 50 -11.71 33.29 -10.02
C SER A 50 -12.21 34.23 -11.12
N ILE A 51 -12.21 33.81 -12.37
CA ILE A 51 -12.73 34.60 -13.52
C ILE A 51 -14.25 34.59 -13.63
N LEU A 52 -14.93 33.62 -13.02
CA LEU A 52 -16.37 33.39 -13.20
C LEU A 52 -17.22 34.54 -12.64
N SER A 53 -16.87 35.05 -11.47
CA SER A 53 -17.55 36.21 -10.88
C SER A 53 -16.74 36.82 -9.74
N LYS A 54 -17.20 37.99 -9.22
CA LYS A 54 -16.59 38.60 -8.03
C LYS A 54 -16.70 37.68 -6.81
N LYS A 55 -17.75 36.92 -6.69
CA LYS A 55 -17.99 35.97 -5.60
C LYS A 55 -16.96 34.82 -5.63
N TRP A 56 -16.67 34.25 -6.79
CA TRP A 56 -15.73 33.14 -6.95
C TRP A 56 -14.26 33.54 -6.82
N ARG A 57 -13.93 34.85 -6.94
CA ARG A 57 -12.56 35.34 -7.10
C ARG A 57 -11.59 34.92 -6.00
N TYR A 58 -12.06 34.80 -4.76
CA TYR A 58 -11.23 34.52 -3.61
C TYR A 58 -11.71 33.31 -2.80
N HIS A 59 -12.70 32.53 -3.27
CA HIS A 59 -13.17 31.35 -2.56
C HIS A 59 -12.09 30.30 -2.37
N TRP A 60 -11.27 30.07 -3.40
CA TRP A 60 -10.15 29.13 -3.32
C TRP A 60 -9.13 29.50 -2.21
N CYS A 61 -9.01 30.77 -1.84
CA CYS A 61 -8.12 31.21 -0.77
C CYS A 61 -8.56 30.75 0.63
N ARG A 62 -9.75 30.17 0.76
CA ARG A 62 -10.33 29.69 2.05
C ARG A 62 -10.46 28.18 2.10
N LEU A 63 -9.93 27.47 1.10
CA LEU A 63 -9.98 26.02 1.08
C LEU A 63 -9.15 25.44 2.22
N THR A 64 -9.78 24.61 3.03
CA THR A 64 -9.12 23.94 4.15
C THR A 64 -8.26 22.75 3.70
N GLU A 65 -8.41 22.31 2.45
CA GLU A 65 -7.66 21.23 1.85
C GLU A 65 -6.95 21.74 0.60
N LEU A 66 -5.64 21.55 0.53
CA LEU A 66 -4.81 21.95 -0.60
C LEU A 66 -4.01 20.74 -1.10
N LYS A 67 -4.12 20.45 -2.40
CA LYS A 67 -3.31 19.48 -3.09
C LYS A 67 -2.46 20.16 -4.15
N ILE A 68 -1.16 20.04 -4.00
CA ILE A 68 -0.15 20.61 -4.90
C ILE A 68 0.59 19.45 -5.55
N ASP A 69 0.48 19.34 -6.85
CA ASP A 69 1.17 18.32 -7.64
C ASP A 69 1.81 18.94 -8.90
N GLU A 70 2.51 18.12 -9.67
CA GLU A 70 3.28 18.57 -10.83
C GLU A 70 2.45 19.27 -11.91
N SER A 71 1.14 19.06 -11.98
CA SER A 71 0.27 19.70 -12.98
C SER A 71 0.34 21.22 -12.92
N LEU A 72 0.67 21.78 -11.74
CA LEU A 72 0.77 23.24 -11.53
C LEU A 72 2.00 23.86 -12.20
N TRP A 73 3.09 23.14 -12.44
CA TRP A 73 4.33 23.71 -12.99
C TRP A 73 4.87 22.97 -14.22
N LYS A 74 4.39 21.78 -14.54
CA LYS A 74 4.74 21.08 -15.77
C LYS A 74 3.86 21.58 -16.92
N THR A 75 4.38 22.51 -17.72
CA THR A 75 3.79 22.85 -19.01
C THR A 75 4.85 22.69 -20.10
N GLU A 76 4.49 22.09 -21.24
CA GLU A 76 5.37 21.78 -22.39
C GLU A 76 6.10 23.01 -22.99
N LYS A 77 5.70 24.23 -22.61
CA LYS A 77 6.18 25.48 -23.20
C LYS A 77 7.03 26.35 -22.28
N ASP A 78 7.28 25.92 -21.03
CA ASP A 78 7.99 26.76 -20.09
C ASP A 78 9.51 26.56 -20.16
N LEU A 79 10.24 27.62 -20.51
CA LEU A 79 11.71 27.71 -20.46
C LEU A 79 12.23 27.96 -19.03
N LEU A 80 11.35 28.12 -18.04
CA LEU A 80 11.73 28.39 -16.65
C LEU A 80 12.08 27.10 -15.92
N ASN A 81 13.09 27.17 -15.04
CA ASN A 81 13.43 26.08 -14.14
C ASN A 81 12.21 25.69 -13.30
N PRO A 82 11.79 24.40 -13.31
CA PRO A 82 10.62 23.93 -12.56
C PRO A 82 10.64 24.33 -11.08
N THR A 83 11.80 24.28 -10.43
CA THR A 83 11.97 24.67 -9.02
C THR A 83 11.62 26.14 -8.79
N VAL A 84 12.04 27.06 -9.65
CA VAL A 84 11.73 28.49 -9.53
C VAL A 84 10.23 28.72 -9.70
N LYS A 85 9.60 28.03 -10.63
CA LYS A 85 8.15 28.14 -10.86
C LYS A 85 7.37 27.59 -9.67
N PHE A 86 7.73 26.42 -9.18
CA PHE A 86 7.17 25.81 -7.97
C PHE A 86 7.26 26.77 -6.78
N THR A 87 8.46 27.28 -6.46
CA THR A 87 8.69 28.22 -5.37
C THR A 87 7.79 29.44 -5.48
N LYS A 88 7.70 30.04 -6.67
CA LYS A 88 6.84 31.23 -6.89
C LYS A 88 5.36 30.91 -6.65
N ILE A 89 4.88 29.78 -7.15
CA ILE A 89 3.49 29.32 -6.96
C ILE A 89 3.20 29.12 -5.47
N MET A 90 4.08 28.45 -4.75
CA MET A 90 3.90 28.19 -3.33
C MET A 90 3.84 29.47 -2.51
N TYR A 91 4.76 30.43 -2.72
CA TYR A 91 4.70 31.71 -2.02
C TYR A 91 3.45 32.51 -2.34
N GLN A 92 2.99 32.50 -3.59
CA GLN A 92 1.73 33.17 -3.96
C GLN A 92 0.53 32.53 -3.29
N LEU A 93 0.46 31.20 -3.28
CA LEU A 93 -0.62 30.45 -2.65
C LEU A 93 -0.68 30.76 -1.15
N LEU A 94 0.43 30.63 -0.45
CA LEU A 94 0.49 30.86 1.00
C LEU A 94 0.25 32.33 1.38
N SER A 95 0.68 33.31 0.54
CA SER A 95 0.45 34.72 0.80
C SER A 95 -0.99 35.19 0.58
N LEU A 96 -1.75 34.44 -0.23
CA LEU A 96 -3.16 34.76 -0.54
C LEU A 96 -4.13 33.90 0.27
N HIS A 97 -3.66 32.85 0.91
CA HIS A 97 -4.51 31.95 1.67
C HIS A 97 -5.03 32.59 2.94
N GLU A 98 -6.34 32.51 3.15
CA GLU A 98 -7.06 33.06 4.29
C GLU A 98 -7.78 31.93 5.05
N GLY A 99 -7.30 31.58 6.24
CA GLY A 99 -7.94 30.57 7.08
C GLY A 99 -7.06 29.35 7.37
N PRO A 100 -7.57 28.35 8.10
CA PRO A 100 -6.82 27.15 8.46
C PRO A 100 -6.64 26.22 7.28
N ILE A 101 -5.44 25.64 7.14
CA ILE A 101 -5.18 24.52 6.25
C ILE A 101 -5.14 23.26 7.11
N THR A 102 -6.21 22.46 7.06
CA THR A 102 -6.30 21.23 7.86
C THR A 102 -5.75 20.01 7.13
N LYS A 103 -5.75 20.05 5.78
CA LYS A 103 -5.19 19.00 4.95
C LYS A 103 -4.30 19.57 3.86
N PHE A 104 -3.08 19.08 3.79
CA PHE A 104 -2.12 19.49 2.78
C PHE A 104 -1.45 18.28 2.16
N THR A 105 -1.47 18.22 0.84
CA THR A 105 -0.77 17.21 0.05
C THR A 105 0.20 17.90 -0.89
N LEU A 106 1.46 17.56 -0.79
CA LEU A 106 2.53 17.98 -1.68
C LEU A 106 3.12 16.76 -2.37
N ASP A 107 2.97 16.69 -3.68
CA ASP A 107 3.51 15.62 -4.51
C ASP A 107 4.45 16.23 -5.55
N VAL A 108 5.74 16.11 -5.27
CA VAL A 108 6.80 16.75 -6.04
C VAL A 108 7.76 15.70 -6.55
N VAL A 109 7.77 15.51 -7.86
CA VAL A 109 8.68 14.59 -8.54
C VAL A 109 9.61 15.39 -9.44
N HIS A 110 10.90 15.03 -9.47
CA HIS A 110 11.91 15.61 -10.37
C HIS A 110 12.23 17.11 -10.19
N LEU A 111 11.96 17.71 -9.03
CA LEU A 111 12.51 19.01 -8.72
C LEU A 111 13.96 18.88 -8.24
N ALA A 112 14.77 19.89 -8.55
CA ALA A 112 16.05 20.07 -7.88
C ALA A 112 15.82 20.45 -6.40
N SER A 113 16.85 20.39 -5.57
CA SER A 113 16.77 20.80 -4.16
C SER A 113 15.96 22.09 -4.00
N CYS A 114 14.95 22.07 -3.14
CA CYS A 114 14.07 23.21 -2.89
C CYS A 114 14.02 23.49 -1.37
N PRO A 115 14.99 24.26 -0.82
CA PRO A 115 15.04 24.58 0.62
C PRO A 115 13.84 25.37 1.11
N GLU A 116 13.08 25.98 0.21
CA GLU A 116 11.84 26.70 0.53
C GLU A 116 10.74 25.80 1.09
N ILE A 117 10.82 24.50 0.90
CA ILE A 117 9.88 23.52 1.49
C ILE A 117 9.89 23.62 3.01
N ASP A 118 11.03 23.91 3.64
CA ASP A 118 11.13 24.15 5.09
C ASP A 118 10.21 25.28 5.56
N ASN A 119 10.16 26.39 4.79
CA ASN A 119 9.29 27.51 5.09
C ASN A 119 7.81 27.15 4.97
N PHE A 120 7.46 26.26 4.03
CA PHE A 120 6.08 25.77 3.88
C PHE A 120 5.69 24.86 5.03
N ILE A 121 6.54 23.94 5.44
CA ILE A 121 6.28 23.08 6.61
C ILE A 121 6.16 23.94 7.87
N TYR A 122 7.03 24.94 8.05
CA TYR A 122 6.93 25.90 9.15
C TYR A 122 5.60 26.68 9.12
N PHE A 123 5.15 27.13 7.96
CA PHE A 123 3.85 27.76 7.81
C PHE A 123 2.71 26.83 8.21
N LEU A 124 2.71 25.58 7.71
CA LEU A 124 1.69 24.58 8.03
C LEU A 124 1.66 24.22 9.51
N SER A 125 2.82 24.19 10.18
CA SER A 125 2.90 23.89 11.61
C SER A 125 2.17 24.89 12.49
N ARG A 126 1.92 26.11 11.97
CA ARG A 126 1.17 27.18 12.65
C ARG A 126 -0.30 27.24 12.26
N ASN A 127 -0.77 26.38 11.36
CA ASN A 127 -2.11 26.39 10.78
C ASN A 127 -2.95 25.17 11.16
N ASP A 128 -2.69 24.55 12.31
CA ASP A 128 -3.46 23.42 12.86
C ASP A 128 -3.63 22.24 11.87
N ILE A 129 -2.58 21.95 11.09
CA ILE A 129 -2.57 20.87 10.11
C ILE A 129 -2.89 19.53 10.76
N GLN A 130 -3.85 18.78 10.18
CA GLN A 130 -4.29 17.48 10.68
C GLN A 130 -3.90 16.35 9.73
N HIS A 131 -3.86 16.61 8.42
CA HIS A 131 -3.51 15.64 7.40
C HIS A 131 -2.36 16.22 6.56
N LEU A 132 -1.19 15.62 6.67
CA LEU A 132 0.00 16.04 5.92
C LEU A 132 0.54 14.88 5.09
N VAL A 133 0.61 15.09 3.78
CA VAL A 133 1.22 14.14 2.82
C VAL A 133 2.33 14.88 2.10
N LEU A 134 3.55 14.39 2.23
CA LEU A 134 4.74 14.91 1.55
C LEU A 134 5.40 13.79 0.74
N ASN A 135 5.29 13.87 -0.58
CA ASN A 135 6.04 13.03 -1.51
C ASN A 135 7.12 13.90 -2.17
N LEU A 136 8.38 13.68 -1.78
CA LEU A 136 9.49 14.58 -2.07
C LEU A 136 10.58 13.90 -2.91
N SER A 137 10.22 13.29 -4.02
CA SER A 137 11.18 12.66 -4.95
C SER A 137 12.03 13.70 -5.68
N LEU A 138 12.96 14.33 -4.95
CA LEU A 138 13.77 15.47 -5.39
C LEU A 138 15.11 15.09 -6.04
N GLY A 139 15.37 13.81 -6.32
CA GLY A 139 16.65 13.32 -6.84
C GLY A 139 17.83 13.43 -5.86
N LYS A 140 17.62 14.03 -4.69
CA LYS A 140 18.50 14.02 -3.51
C LYS A 140 17.63 13.88 -2.27
N GLU A 141 18.16 13.17 -1.30
CA GLU A 141 17.51 12.99 0.00
C GLU A 141 17.20 14.36 0.64
N TYR A 142 15.93 14.57 0.96
CA TYR A 142 15.47 15.79 1.62
C TYR A 142 15.37 15.57 3.13
N LYS A 143 16.10 16.39 3.90
CA LYS A 143 16.03 16.35 5.36
C LYS A 143 14.84 17.16 5.87
N LEU A 144 13.93 16.51 6.57
CA LEU A 144 12.76 17.16 7.12
C LEU A 144 13.14 18.18 8.22
N PRO A 145 12.56 19.40 8.19
CA PRO A 145 12.83 20.43 9.18
C PRO A 145 12.19 20.09 10.53
N SER A 146 12.79 20.58 11.60
CA SER A 146 12.28 20.38 12.97
C SER A 146 10.88 20.95 13.21
N SER A 147 10.43 21.91 12.39
CA SER A 147 9.08 22.48 12.44
C SER A 147 7.98 21.43 12.18
N LEU A 148 8.26 20.34 11.47
CA LEU A 148 7.32 19.24 11.32
C LEU A 148 6.88 18.68 12.69
N PHE A 149 7.82 18.54 13.61
CA PHE A 149 7.57 17.96 14.93
C PHE A 149 6.78 18.89 15.87
N THR A 150 6.49 20.11 15.44
CA THR A 150 5.59 21.04 16.15
C THR A 150 4.15 20.98 15.67
N CYS A 151 3.84 20.14 14.66
CA CYS A 151 2.48 19.93 14.14
C CYS A 151 1.65 19.03 15.07
N LEU A 152 1.37 19.45 16.28
CA LEU A 152 0.73 18.63 17.33
C LEU A 152 -0.74 18.26 17.05
N GLN A 153 -1.35 18.81 16.01
CA GLN A 153 -2.71 18.47 15.60
C GLN A 153 -2.78 17.36 14.55
N LEU A 154 -1.62 16.83 14.13
CA LEU A 154 -1.57 15.77 13.12
C LEU A 154 -2.33 14.53 13.55
N ARG A 155 -3.19 14.06 12.65
CA ARG A 155 -3.92 12.79 12.70
C ARG A 155 -3.44 11.80 11.65
N HIS A 156 -3.02 12.30 10.48
CA HIS A 156 -2.50 11.49 9.38
C HIS A 156 -1.23 12.13 8.86
N LEU A 157 -0.15 11.37 8.86
CA LEU A 157 1.16 11.77 8.36
C LEU A 157 1.64 10.75 7.35
N SER A 158 1.90 11.19 6.11
CA SER A 158 2.50 10.38 5.07
C SER A 158 3.74 11.09 4.53
N LEU A 159 4.87 10.42 4.59
CA LEU A 159 6.18 10.94 4.19
C LEU A 159 6.82 9.95 3.22
N CYS A 160 7.25 10.45 2.06
CA CYS A 160 7.95 9.66 1.08
C CYS A 160 9.21 10.37 0.59
N TYR A 161 10.31 9.61 0.38
CA TYR A 161 11.59 10.06 -0.17
C TYR A 161 12.26 11.18 0.63
N CYS A 162 12.36 11.01 1.94
CA CYS A 162 12.97 11.99 2.83
C CYS A 162 13.73 11.33 3.97
N SER A 163 14.48 12.14 4.73
CA SER A 163 15.17 11.68 5.92
C SER A 163 14.63 12.37 7.17
N ILE A 164 14.44 11.60 8.21
CA ILE A 164 13.89 12.03 9.49
C ILE A 164 14.99 12.07 10.52
N GLN A 165 15.16 13.25 11.14
CA GLN A 165 16.01 13.45 12.31
C GLN A 165 15.19 14.26 13.32
N HIS A 166 14.52 13.58 14.25
CA HIS A 166 13.70 14.31 15.22
C HIS A 166 14.55 15.02 16.29
N PRO A 167 14.08 16.16 16.80
CA PRO A 167 14.73 16.85 17.92
C PRO A 167 14.70 15.97 19.17
N SER A 168 15.76 16.01 19.99
CA SER A 168 15.84 15.28 21.27
C SER A 168 14.69 15.61 22.25
N ALA A 169 14.05 16.76 22.08
CA ALA A 169 12.91 17.21 22.90
C ALA A 169 11.54 16.80 22.34
N PHE A 170 11.49 16.04 21.24
CA PHE A 170 10.22 15.61 20.66
C PHE A 170 9.53 14.58 21.56
N GLN A 171 8.26 14.86 21.90
CA GLN A 171 7.46 14.02 22.81
C GLN A 171 6.39 13.19 22.11
N GLY A 172 6.34 13.22 20.76
CA GLY A 172 5.40 12.45 19.96
C GLY A 172 4.27 13.26 19.36
N PHE A 173 3.41 12.55 18.63
CA PHE A 173 2.18 13.08 18.06
C PHE A 173 0.97 12.46 18.77
N ASP A 174 0.48 13.07 19.82
CA ASP A 174 -0.59 12.53 20.69
C ASP A 174 -1.90 12.23 19.95
N LYS A 175 -2.12 12.84 18.79
CA LYS A 175 -3.36 12.71 18.00
C LYS A 175 -3.19 11.87 16.75
N LEU A 176 -1.98 11.35 16.48
CA LEU A 176 -1.69 10.63 15.24
C LEU A 176 -2.40 9.28 15.24
N ILE A 177 -3.19 9.06 14.19
CA ILE A 177 -3.97 7.85 13.95
C ILE A 177 -3.33 6.99 12.86
N SER A 178 -2.76 7.64 11.83
CA SER A 178 -2.17 6.94 10.68
C SER A 178 -0.80 7.53 10.35
N LEU A 179 0.20 6.66 10.28
CA LEU A 179 1.57 6.98 9.89
C LEU A 179 1.96 6.13 8.68
N LYS A 180 2.37 6.80 7.60
CA LYS A 180 2.92 6.16 6.42
C LYS A 180 4.32 6.70 6.13
N LEU A 181 5.30 5.81 6.09
CA LEU A 181 6.69 6.11 5.74
C LEU A 181 7.09 5.23 4.55
N CYS A 182 7.43 5.86 3.43
CA CYS A 182 7.78 5.20 2.18
C CYS A 182 9.12 5.73 1.70
N GLU A 183 10.12 4.86 1.53
CA GLU A 183 11.47 5.27 1.14
C GLU A 183 12.02 6.40 2.05
N VAL A 184 11.88 6.21 3.35
CA VAL A 184 12.29 7.18 4.36
C VAL A 184 13.55 6.70 5.07
N ASN A 185 14.60 7.52 5.02
CA ASN A 185 15.82 7.26 5.79
C ASN A 185 15.61 7.69 7.26
N ILE A 186 15.50 6.72 8.14
CA ILE A 186 15.31 6.88 9.59
C ILE A 186 16.03 5.74 10.30
N SER A 187 16.74 6.01 11.41
CA SER A 187 17.33 4.92 12.18
C SER A 187 16.27 4.12 12.95
N SER A 188 16.58 2.83 13.25
CA SER A 188 15.66 1.94 13.97
C SER A 188 15.23 2.54 15.29
N GLU A 189 16.15 3.09 16.08
CA GLU A 189 15.86 3.69 17.39
C GLU A 189 14.95 4.93 17.26
N LEU A 190 15.14 5.74 16.20
CA LEU A 190 14.30 6.90 15.97
C LEU A 190 12.89 6.50 15.55
N LEU A 191 12.77 5.46 14.73
CA LEU A 191 11.47 4.92 14.29
C LEU A 191 10.71 4.31 15.46
N GLU A 192 11.36 3.49 16.28
CA GLU A 192 10.79 2.92 17.52
C GLU A 192 10.32 4.02 18.48
N SER A 193 11.17 5.03 18.67
CA SER A 193 10.83 6.20 19.49
C SER A 193 9.63 6.95 18.92
N LEU A 194 9.59 7.20 17.62
CA LEU A 194 8.47 7.89 16.97
C LEU A 194 7.15 7.11 17.16
N ILE A 195 7.15 5.80 16.92
CA ILE A 195 5.97 4.95 17.03
C ILE A 195 5.48 4.88 18.48
N SER A 196 6.38 4.66 19.45
CA SER A 196 6.04 4.53 20.86
C SER A 196 5.46 5.82 21.48
N HIS A 197 5.78 6.98 20.87
CA HIS A 197 5.25 8.27 21.29
C HIS A 197 3.99 8.70 20.49
N CYS A 198 3.33 7.76 19.80
CA CYS A 198 2.06 7.98 19.10
C CYS A 198 0.95 7.09 19.71
N PRO A 199 0.38 7.46 20.88
CA PRO A 199 -0.49 6.57 21.67
C PRO A 199 -1.81 6.20 21.00
N LEU A 200 -2.27 6.95 19.99
CA LEU A 200 -3.50 6.71 19.25
C LEU A 200 -3.26 6.08 17.86
N LEU A 201 -2.06 5.60 17.58
CA LEU A 201 -1.71 5.05 16.26
C LEU A 201 -2.50 3.76 15.98
N GLU A 202 -3.39 3.81 14.99
CA GLU A 202 -4.21 2.70 14.53
C GLU A 202 -3.71 2.07 13.22
N GLU A 203 -3.04 2.87 12.39
CA GLU A 203 -2.54 2.45 11.07
C GLU A 203 -1.07 2.79 10.93
N LEU A 204 -0.26 1.79 10.62
CA LEU A 204 1.17 1.95 10.34
C LEU A 204 1.50 1.30 9.00
N GLU A 205 2.05 2.09 8.09
CA GLU A 205 2.58 1.62 6.82
C GLU A 205 4.06 2.00 6.73
N LEU A 206 4.90 0.99 6.57
CA LEU A 206 6.34 1.13 6.45
C LEU A 206 6.78 0.50 5.12
N ASP A 207 7.50 1.27 4.33
CA ASP A 207 8.22 0.81 3.16
C ASP A 207 9.70 1.13 3.40
N ILE A 208 10.45 0.11 3.81
CA ILE A 208 11.79 0.25 4.35
C ILE A 208 12.71 -0.68 3.58
N GLU A 209 13.53 -0.12 2.73
CA GLU A 209 14.63 -0.83 2.12
C GLU A 209 15.82 -0.95 3.10
N ASP A 210 16.54 -2.07 3.03
CA ASP A 210 17.86 -2.29 3.68
C ASP A 210 18.05 -1.83 5.13
N GLN A 211 17.16 -2.23 6.02
CA GLN A 211 17.46 -2.11 7.46
C GLN A 211 18.20 -3.36 7.96
N SER A 212 19.43 -3.16 8.43
CA SER A 212 20.24 -4.22 9.05
C SER A 212 19.79 -4.53 10.48
N ASP A 213 19.14 -3.59 11.14
CA ASP A 213 18.76 -3.69 12.55
C ASP A 213 17.29 -4.06 12.71
N THR A 214 16.98 -4.83 13.76
CA THR A 214 15.60 -5.20 14.08
C THR A 214 14.85 -3.99 14.65
N ILE A 215 13.66 -3.70 14.13
CA ILE A 215 12.75 -2.65 14.58
C ILE A 215 11.68 -3.26 15.47
N GLU A 216 11.56 -2.77 16.70
CA GLU A 216 10.51 -3.19 17.64
C GLU A 216 9.27 -2.29 17.54
N ILE A 217 8.14 -2.84 17.12
CA ILE A 217 6.87 -2.10 17.01
C ILE A 217 6.08 -2.25 18.31
N ASN A 218 5.98 -1.16 19.07
CA ASN A 218 5.18 -1.06 20.28
C ASN A 218 4.06 -0.02 20.09
N ALA A 219 2.87 -0.49 19.67
CA ALA A 219 1.73 0.36 19.34
C ALA A 219 0.41 -0.31 19.79
N PRO A 220 -0.03 -0.10 21.04
CA PRO A 220 -1.14 -0.85 21.65
C PRO A 220 -2.49 -0.60 20.99
N MET A 221 -2.66 0.49 20.23
CA MET A 221 -3.89 0.80 19.50
C MET A 221 -3.86 0.36 18.04
N LEU A 222 -2.72 -0.18 17.56
CA LEU A 222 -2.53 -0.55 16.16
C LEU A 222 -3.53 -1.63 15.71
N ARG A 223 -4.18 -1.38 14.60
CA ARG A 223 -5.20 -2.25 13.98
C ARG A 223 -4.79 -2.75 12.61
N LEU A 224 -4.04 -1.93 11.88
CA LEU A 224 -3.52 -2.24 10.55
C LEU A 224 -2.02 -1.99 10.51
N PHE A 225 -1.28 -3.01 10.10
CA PHE A 225 0.14 -2.92 9.85
C PHE A 225 0.43 -3.35 8.41
N ASN A 226 1.09 -2.47 7.65
CA ASN A 226 1.55 -2.72 6.30
C ASN A 226 3.07 -2.54 6.27
N LEU A 227 3.78 -3.56 5.86
CA LEU A 227 5.24 -3.57 5.73
C LEU A 227 5.62 -3.98 4.30
N SER A 228 6.41 -3.14 3.65
CA SER A 228 7.12 -3.44 2.41
C SER A 228 8.63 -3.44 2.68
N GLY A 229 9.34 -4.43 2.16
CA GLY A 229 10.78 -4.58 2.34
C GLY A 229 11.20 -5.80 3.16
N ASN A 230 12.23 -5.66 4.00
CA ASN A 230 12.77 -6.78 4.78
C ASN A 230 11.88 -7.14 5.98
N ILE A 231 11.04 -8.17 5.82
CA ILE A 231 10.11 -8.63 6.85
C ILE A 231 10.84 -9.13 8.11
N SER A 232 12.02 -9.71 7.97
CA SER A 232 12.81 -10.27 9.09
C SER A 232 13.34 -9.19 10.03
N SER A 233 13.39 -7.93 9.59
CA SER A 233 13.85 -6.79 10.38
C SER A 233 12.82 -6.25 11.36
N VAL A 234 11.59 -6.79 11.43
CA VAL A 234 10.52 -6.26 12.27
C VAL A 234 10.11 -7.25 13.36
N CYS A 235 9.90 -6.73 14.56
CA CYS A 235 9.37 -7.46 15.70
C CYS A 235 8.14 -6.74 16.30
N LEU A 236 6.99 -7.40 16.28
CA LEU A 236 5.76 -6.87 16.87
C LEU A 236 5.72 -7.21 18.36
N LYS A 237 5.79 -6.20 19.24
CA LYS A 237 5.90 -6.43 20.71
C LYS A 237 4.58 -6.27 21.47
N ASN A 238 3.92 -5.15 21.31
CA ASN A 238 2.71 -4.79 22.05
C ASN A 238 1.66 -4.25 21.10
N VAL A 239 0.99 -5.18 20.39
CA VAL A 239 -0.02 -4.87 19.37
C VAL A 239 -1.32 -5.68 19.58
N PRO A 240 -1.92 -5.64 20.77
CA PRO A 240 -3.04 -6.51 21.15
C PRO A 240 -4.32 -6.30 20.31
N ARG A 241 -4.42 -5.18 19.58
CA ARG A 241 -5.56 -4.82 18.74
C ARG A 241 -5.30 -4.99 17.25
N LEU A 242 -4.15 -5.56 16.87
CA LEU A 242 -3.78 -5.73 15.47
C LEU A 242 -4.68 -6.76 14.79
N VAL A 243 -5.51 -6.30 13.87
CA VAL A 243 -6.51 -7.12 13.16
C VAL A 243 -6.03 -7.50 11.77
N LYS A 244 -5.28 -6.62 11.12
CA LYS A 244 -4.87 -6.80 9.74
C LYS A 244 -3.38 -6.53 9.56
N VAL A 245 -2.70 -7.50 8.94
CA VAL A 245 -1.28 -7.41 8.57
C VAL A 245 -1.14 -7.67 7.07
N LEU A 246 -0.39 -6.79 6.41
CA LEU A 246 0.03 -6.93 5.03
C LEU A 246 1.56 -6.89 4.98
N LEU A 247 2.14 -7.95 4.45
CA LEU A 247 3.59 -8.11 4.31
C LEU A 247 3.93 -8.23 2.83
N TYR A 248 4.73 -7.30 2.35
CA TYR A 248 5.27 -7.26 0.99
C TYR A 248 6.78 -7.43 1.09
N GLY A 249 7.26 -8.61 0.80
CA GLY A 249 8.67 -8.92 0.95
C GLY A 249 9.40 -8.96 -0.38
N ASP A 250 10.56 -8.29 -0.42
CA ASP A 250 11.55 -8.41 -1.47
C ASP A 250 12.70 -9.29 -0.95
N TYR A 251 13.30 -10.11 -1.79
CA TYR A 251 14.47 -10.94 -1.44
C TYR A 251 14.33 -11.76 -0.15
N ILE A 252 13.23 -12.52 -0.05
CA ILE A 252 12.93 -13.30 1.15
C ILE A 252 13.67 -14.64 1.09
N LYS A 253 14.50 -14.92 2.10
CA LYS A 253 15.00 -16.27 2.36
C LYS A 253 14.07 -16.98 3.32
N ALA A 254 13.64 -18.19 2.94
CA ALA A 254 12.71 -18.96 3.77
C ALA A 254 13.24 -19.24 5.18
N GLU A 255 14.57 -19.39 5.32
CA GLU A 255 15.26 -19.65 6.58
C GLU A 255 15.22 -18.43 7.53
N ASP A 256 15.16 -17.20 6.98
CA ASP A 256 15.18 -15.96 7.75
C ASP A 256 13.80 -15.54 8.27
N LEU A 257 12.73 -16.17 7.73
CA LEU A 257 11.36 -15.86 8.13
C LEU A 257 10.92 -16.63 9.38
N ASP A 258 10.92 -15.96 10.50
CA ASP A 258 10.33 -16.45 11.73
C ASP A 258 8.94 -15.86 11.96
N PHE A 259 7.95 -16.37 11.25
CA PHE A 259 6.54 -15.97 11.45
C PHE A 259 6.05 -16.24 12.88
N ALA A 260 6.65 -17.22 13.55
CA ALA A 260 6.31 -17.50 14.92
C ALA A 260 6.63 -16.30 15.81
N LYS A 261 7.85 -15.79 15.70
CA LYS A 261 8.30 -14.61 16.43
C LYS A 261 7.51 -13.35 16.02
N LEU A 262 7.20 -13.20 14.73
CA LEU A 262 6.47 -12.03 14.23
C LEU A 262 5.05 -11.95 14.78
N PHE A 263 4.34 -13.07 14.91
CA PHE A 263 2.92 -13.09 15.28
C PHE A 263 2.63 -13.51 16.71
N GLU A 264 3.64 -13.81 17.54
CA GLU A 264 3.46 -14.21 18.94
C GLU A 264 2.63 -13.19 19.74
N CYS A 265 2.78 -11.90 19.45
CA CYS A 265 2.09 -10.81 20.14
C CYS A 265 0.82 -10.29 19.43
N CYS A 266 0.23 -11.05 18.50
CA CYS A 266 -0.89 -10.63 17.67
C CYS A 266 -2.19 -11.46 17.92
N PRO A 267 -2.77 -11.46 19.12
CA PRO A 267 -3.89 -12.34 19.47
C PRO A 267 -5.20 -12.01 18.71
N ALA A 268 -5.34 -10.80 18.17
CA ALA A 268 -6.52 -10.34 17.46
C ALA A 268 -6.40 -10.39 15.94
N LEU A 269 -5.33 -10.99 15.41
CA LEU A 269 -5.04 -11.00 13.96
C LEU A 269 -6.06 -11.84 13.19
N GLU A 270 -6.92 -11.20 12.40
CA GLU A 270 -7.95 -11.87 11.60
C GLU A 270 -7.60 -11.95 10.10
N HIS A 271 -6.84 -10.97 9.59
CA HIS A 271 -6.52 -10.84 8.17
C HIS A 271 -5.01 -10.80 7.97
N LEU A 272 -4.48 -11.79 7.29
CA LEU A 272 -3.07 -11.84 6.91
C LEU A 272 -2.94 -11.84 5.39
N LEU A 273 -2.18 -10.88 4.84
CA LEU A 273 -1.72 -10.89 3.47
C LEU A 273 -0.21 -11.03 3.47
N PHE A 274 0.28 -12.02 2.74
CA PHE A 274 1.69 -12.20 2.45
C PHE A 274 1.89 -12.16 0.93
N PHE A 275 2.73 -11.24 0.49
CA PHE A 275 3.09 -11.08 -0.90
C PHE A 275 4.61 -11.16 -1.05
N SER A 276 5.08 -12.08 -1.88
CA SER A 276 6.47 -12.18 -2.28
C SER A 276 6.63 -11.69 -3.71
N PHE A 277 7.55 -10.80 -3.97
CA PHE A 277 7.86 -10.35 -5.33
C PHE A 277 8.70 -11.39 -6.06
N GLY A 278 8.03 -12.29 -6.75
CA GLY A 278 8.59 -13.09 -7.85
C GLY A 278 9.72 -14.08 -7.49
N SER A 279 10.85 -13.96 -8.19
CA SER A 279 11.95 -14.92 -8.21
C SER A 279 12.82 -14.92 -6.94
N GLU A 280 12.49 -14.14 -5.95
CA GLU A 280 13.40 -13.78 -4.87
C GLU A 280 13.05 -14.43 -3.52
N PHE A 281 11.98 -15.22 -3.48
CA PHE A 281 11.76 -16.14 -2.37
C PHE A 281 12.62 -17.38 -2.62
N SER A 282 13.75 -17.48 -1.93
CA SER A 282 14.70 -18.57 -2.08
C SER A 282 14.81 -19.41 -0.81
N ALA A 283 15.22 -20.65 -0.98
CA ALA A 283 15.58 -21.51 0.14
C ALA A 283 16.98 -22.08 -0.10
N GLY A 284 17.79 -22.17 0.94
CA GLY A 284 19.09 -22.81 0.88
C GLY A 284 18.99 -24.29 0.47
N ALA A 285 20.07 -24.84 -0.13
CA ALA A 285 20.11 -26.22 -0.50
C ALA A 285 19.86 -27.13 0.71
N GLY A 286 18.82 -28.00 0.60
CA GLY A 286 18.42 -28.90 1.69
C GLY A 286 17.47 -28.27 2.73
N TYR A 287 16.93 -27.07 2.47
CA TYR A 287 15.91 -26.52 3.34
C TYR A 287 14.63 -27.33 3.27
N GLU A 288 14.15 -27.76 4.44
CA GLU A 288 12.86 -28.39 4.60
C GLU A 288 11.92 -27.44 5.34
N ALA A 289 10.85 -27.02 4.67
CA ALA A 289 9.85 -26.17 5.32
C ALA A 289 9.22 -26.92 6.50
N PRO A 290 9.04 -26.25 7.67
CA PRO A 290 8.38 -26.87 8.80
C PRO A 290 6.94 -27.26 8.44
N THR A 291 6.44 -28.34 9.03
CA THR A 291 5.06 -28.80 8.75
C THR A 291 4.00 -27.86 9.27
N ARG A 292 4.30 -27.11 10.34
CA ARG A 292 3.47 -26.06 10.96
C ARG A 292 4.35 -25.05 11.67
N LEU A 293 3.83 -23.87 11.91
CA LEU A 293 4.42 -22.96 12.90
C LEU A 293 4.37 -23.58 14.30
N PRO A 294 5.27 -23.20 15.24
CA PRO A 294 5.33 -23.78 16.58
C PRO A 294 4.09 -23.46 17.43
N PHE A 295 3.21 -22.57 16.97
CA PHE A 295 1.91 -22.31 17.58
C PHE A 295 0.84 -22.06 16.49
N ASN A 296 -0.44 -22.14 16.89
CA ASN A 296 -1.55 -21.88 16.02
C ASN A 296 -2.00 -20.41 16.12
N LEU A 297 -2.20 -19.77 14.98
CA LEU A 297 -2.84 -18.46 14.90
C LEU A 297 -4.36 -18.64 14.82
N ASN A 298 -4.99 -18.84 15.98
CA ASN A 298 -6.41 -19.19 16.10
C ASN A 298 -7.37 -18.08 15.69
N SER A 299 -6.90 -16.84 15.59
CA SER A 299 -7.71 -15.68 15.23
C SER A 299 -7.77 -15.45 13.72
N VAL A 300 -6.84 -16.00 12.94
CA VAL A 300 -6.78 -15.76 11.49
C VAL A 300 -7.93 -16.47 10.77
N LYS A 301 -8.76 -15.65 10.13
CA LYS A 301 -9.94 -16.07 9.35
C LYS A 301 -9.72 -15.94 7.85
N ARG A 302 -8.89 -14.98 7.42
CA ARG A 302 -8.63 -14.72 6.02
C ARG A 302 -7.14 -14.66 5.74
N PHE A 303 -6.70 -15.48 4.80
CA PHE A 303 -5.33 -15.53 4.37
C PHE A 303 -5.21 -15.28 2.87
N TYR A 304 -4.32 -14.37 2.51
CA TYR A 304 -4.00 -14.00 1.13
C TYR A 304 -2.52 -14.26 0.90
N LEU A 305 -2.22 -15.22 0.05
CA LEU A 305 -0.87 -15.59 -0.32
C LEU A 305 -0.65 -15.24 -1.79
N ARG A 306 0.28 -14.34 -2.08
CA ARG A 306 0.47 -13.81 -3.42
C ARG A 306 1.92 -13.87 -3.87
N GLY A 307 2.12 -13.99 -5.18
CA GLY A 307 3.45 -13.95 -5.81
C GLY A 307 4.29 -15.20 -5.58
N ILE A 308 3.68 -16.36 -5.33
CA ILE A 308 4.40 -17.63 -5.09
C ILE A 308 4.54 -18.44 -6.37
N LYS A 309 5.70 -19.08 -6.56
CA LYS A 309 5.98 -20.04 -7.61
C LYS A 309 5.77 -21.46 -7.09
N LEU A 310 4.57 -22.03 -7.26
CA LEU A 310 4.24 -23.38 -6.77
C LEU A 310 5.00 -24.52 -7.48
N VAL A 311 5.72 -24.22 -8.55
CA VAL A 311 6.57 -25.20 -9.25
C VAL A 311 7.69 -25.72 -8.33
N GLU A 312 8.20 -24.87 -7.46
CA GLU A 312 9.24 -25.24 -6.51
C GLU A 312 8.64 -25.98 -5.30
N SER A 313 9.14 -27.17 -5.02
CA SER A 313 8.58 -28.07 -3.99
C SER A 313 8.56 -27.48 -2.58
N TYR A 314 9.57 -26.65 -2.23
CA TYR A 314 9.64 -25.99 -0.94
C TYR A 314 8.59 -24.89 -0.79
N MET A 315 8.20 -24.20 -1.91
CA MET A 315 7.16 -23.18 -1.89
C MET A 315 5.78 -23.76 -1.57
N LEU A 316 5.46 -24.91 -2.15
CA LEU A 316 4.23 -25.61 -1.81
C LEU A 316 4.25 -26.05 -0.33
N SER A 317 5.36 -26.62 0.15
CA SER A 317 5.52 -27.01 1.55
C SER A 317 5.37 -25.83 2.50
N TYR A 318 5.93 -24.67 2.14
CA TYR A 318 5.83 -23.44 2.91
C TYR A 318 4.41 -22.88 2.95
N ALA A 319 3.73 -22.84 1.79
CA ALA A 319 2.32 -22.43 1.72
C ALA A 319 1.44 -23.34 2.62
N LEU A 320 1.66 -24.65 2.57
CA LEU A 320 0.95 -25.60 3.41
C LEU A 320 1.28 -25.45 4.90
N CYS A 321 2.53 -25.16 5.26
CA CYS A 321 2.93 -24.83 6.64
C CYS A 321 2.10 -23.68 7.20
N LEU A 322 1.98 -22.57 6.43
CA LEU A 322 1.20 -21.40 6.85
C LEU A 322 -0.29 -21.75 6.98
N ILE A 323 -0.90 -22.32 5.93
CA ILE A 323 -2.34 -22.64 5.91
C ILE A 323 -2.72 -23.54 7.10
N ARG A 324 -1.89 -24.54 7.41
CA ARG A 324 -2.09 -25.47 8.53
C ARG A 324 -2.00 -24.84 9.90
N SER A 325 -1.33 -23.69 9.99
CA SER A 325 -1.17 -22.92 11.23
C SER A 325 -2.39 -22.06 11.56
N PHE A 326 -3.40 -22.03 10.68
CA PHE A 326 -4.63 -21.24 10.83
C PHE A 326 -5.88 -22.13 10.95
N PRO A 327 -6.15 -22.75 12.10
CA PRO A 327 -7.21 -23.75 12.26
C PRO A 327 -8.63 -23.18 12.05
N TYR A 328 -8.83 -21.87 12.19
CA TYR A 328 -10.11 -21.18 12.00
C TYR A 328 -10.20 -20.40 10.68
N LEU A 329 -9.36 -20.76 9.71
CA LEU A 329 -9.36 -20.14 8.39
C LEU A 329 -10.71 -20.36 7.68
N GLU A 330 -11.36 -19.27 7.26
CA GLU A 330 -12.64 -19.28 6.54
C GLU A 330 -12.47 -18.97 5.05
N TYR A 331 -11.45 -18.17 4.71
CA TYR A 331 -11.17 -17.72 3.36
C TYR A 331 -9.68 -17.83 3.02
N LEU A 332 -9.38 -18.45 1.89
CA LEU A 332 -8.02 -18.58 1.36
C LEU A 332 -7.97 -18.03 -0.07
N GLU A 333 -7.11 -17.06 -0.34
CA GLU A 333 -6.77 -16.65 -1.70
C GLU A 333 -5.29 -16.90 -1.97
N ILE A 334 -5.01 -17.63 -3.04
CA ILE A 334 -3.64 -17.85 -3.52
C ILE A 334 -3.54 -17.26 -4.92
N LYS A 335 -2.69 -16.25 -5.08
CA LYS A 335 -2.33 -15.70 -6.38
C LYS A 335 -0.94 -16.18 -6.74
N ILE A 336 -0.90 -17.10 -7.70
CA ILE A 336 0.33 -17.70 -8.21
C ILE A 336 1.08 -16.63 -9.01
N HIS A 337 2.41 -16.70 -9.05
CA HIS A 337 3.21 -15.72 -9.78
C HIS A 337 2.97 -15.88 -11.28
N GLU A 338 2.75 -14.73 -11.93
CA GLU A 338 2.68 -14.65 -13.38
C GLU A 338 4.07 -14.93 -13.96
N TYR A 339 4.22 -16.02 -14.71
CA TYR A 339 5.42 -16.21 -15.52
C TYR A 339 5.42 -15.16 -16.63
N GLY A 340 6.10 -14.03 -16.40
CA GLY A 340 6.35 -13.05 -17.45
C GLY A 340 7.19 -13.70 -18.55
N PHE A 341 6.88 -13.38 -19.80
CA PHE A 341 7.54 -13.88 -21.01
C PHE A 341 9.03 -13.49 -21.16
N ASP A 342 9.68 -12.98 -20.10
CA ASP A 342 10.97 -12.26 -20.22
C ASP A 342 12.21 -13.04 -19.78
N TYR A 343 12.12 -14.30 -19.38
CA TYR A 343 13.32 -15.11 -19.16
C TYR A 343 13.20 -16.45 -19.88
N GLU A 344 13.84 -16.52 -21.04
CA GLU A 344 14.30 -17.75 -21.68
C GLU A 344 15.43 -18.33 -20.81
N ASP A 345 15.12 -18.77 -19.60
CA ASP A 345 16.03 -19.65 -18.86
C ASP A 345 15.83 -21.06 -19.40
N GLU A 346 16.61 -21.37 -20.45
CA GLU A 346 16.79 -22.70 -21.04
C GLU A 346 17.50 -23.70 -20.10
N ASP A 347 17.37 -23.59 -18.82
CA ASP A 347 17.84 -24.62 -17.91
C ASP A 347 16.64 -25.47 -17.49
N ASP A 348 16.45 -26.57 -18.24
CA ASP A 348 15.64 -27.72 -17.83
C ASP A 348 16.18 -28.29 -16.50
N GLU A 349 15.87 -27.61 -15.39
CA GLU A 349 16.04 -28.20 -14.09
C GLU A 349 15.09 -29.39 -13.99
N PRO A 350 15.60 -30.57 -13.59
CA PRO A 350 14.80 -31.78 -13.52
C PRO A 350 13.61 -31.51 -12.58
N ILE A 351 12.39 -31.76 -13.08
CA ILE A 351 11.16 -31.70 -12.30
C ILE A 351 11.40 -32.43 -10.99
N PRO A 352 11.33 -31.76 -9.83
CA PRO A 352 11.54 -32.40 -8.54
C PRO A 352 10.58 -33.58 -8.43
N GLU A 353 11.07 -34.72 -7.91
CA GLU A 353 10.21 -35.91 -7.66
C GLU A 353 8.97 -35.45 -6.89
N PRO A 354 7.78 -36.02 -7.19
CA PRO A 354 6.54 -35.63 -6.53
C PRO A 354 6.75 -35.72 -5.02
N LEU A 355 6.66 -34.64 -4.33
CA LEU A 355 6.71 -34.60 -2.87
C LEU A 355 5.83 -35.73 -2.35
N GLU A 356 6.40 -36.62 -1.53
CA GLU A 356 5.61 -37.59 -0.79
C GLU A 356 4.75 -36.84 0.21
N LEU A 357 3.64 -36.24 -0.27
CA LEU A 357 2.67 -35.46 0.53
C LEU A 357 2.01 -36.32 1.62
N LYS A 358 2.43 -37.59 1.79
CA LYS A 358 1.87 -38.54 2.78
C LYS A 358 1.88 -38.03 4.20
N HIS A 359 2.83 -37.14 4.55
CA HIS A 359 2.89 -36.49 5.86
C HIS A 359 2.00 -35.25 5.98
N LEU A 360 1.35 -34.88 4.89
CA LEU A 360 0.56 -33.63 4.84
C LEU A 360 -0.94 -33.85 5.10
N TRP A 361 -1.44 -35.08 5.13
CA TRP A 361 -2.86 -35.44 5.16
C TRP A 361 -3.49 -35.55 6.56
N ASP A 362 -2.83 -35.06 7.61
CA ASP A 362 -3.33 -35.12 9.00
C ASP A 362 -4.04 -33.84 9.46
N VAL A 363 -4.42 -32.95 8.54
CA VAL A 363 -5.09 -31.68 8.87
C VAL A 363 -6.39 -31.56 8.12
N THR A 364 -7.45 -31.26 8.86
CA THR A 364 -8.77 -30.95 8.31
C THR A 364 -9.11 -29.47 8.52
N PHE A 365 -9.53 -28.79 7.46
CA PHE A 365 -9.93 -27.37 7.51
C PHE A 365 -11.42 -27.23 7.83
N ASN A 366 -11.76 -27.34 9.11
CA ASN A 366 -13.14 -27.39 9.57
C ASN A 366 -13.93 -26.08 9.39
N HIS A 367 -13.28 -24.99 9.01
CA HIS A 367 -13.89 -23.66 8.89
C HIS A 367 -13.73 -23.05 7.49
N LEU A 368 -12.95 -23.67 6.60
CA LEU A 368 -12.66 -23.13 5.27
C LEU A 368 -13.88 -23.26 4.35
N LYS A 369 -14.48 -22.11 4.03
CA LYS A 369 -15.71 -21.99 3.23
C LYS A 369 -15.45 -21.64 1.78
N GLU A 370 -14.41 -20.82 1.53
CA GLU A 370 -14.12 -20.32 0.21
C GLU A 370 -12.61 -20.34 -0.06
N VAL A 371 -12.24 -20.86 -1.22
CA VAL A 371 -10.88 -20.86 -1.76
C VAL A 371 -10.89 -20.13 -3.10
N LYS A 372 -9.93 -19.24 -3.33
CA LYS A 372 -9.73 -18.57 -4.61
C LYS A 372 -8.29 -18.76 -5.08
N LEU A 373 -8.14 -19.33 -6.26
CA LEU A 373 -6.85 -19.56 -6.91
C LEU A 373 -6.77 -18.71 -8.18
N VAL A 374 -5.76 -17.85 -8.25
CA VAL A 374 -5.58 -16.91 -9.34
C VAL A 374 -4.30 -17.23 -10.09
N TYR A 375 -4.35 -17.17 -11.42
CA TYR A 375 -3.25 -17.48 -12.34
C TYR A 375 -2.82 -18.97 -12.31
N VAL A 376 -3.79 -19.87 -12.25
CA VAL A 376 -3.57 -21.32 -12.30
C VAL A 376 -3.17 -21.75 -13.72
N SER A 377 -2.04 -22.43 -13.85
CA SER A 377 -1.51 -22.98 -15.10
C SER A 377 -1.69 -24.49 -15.24
N GLY A 378 -2.11 -25.17 -14.18
CA GLY A 378 -2.37 -26.62 -14.18
C GLY A 378 -1.13 -27.48 -13.93
N THR A 379 -0.09 -26.93 -13.31
CA THR A 379 1.10 -27.70 -12.91
C THR A 379 0.75 -28.80 -11.91
N THR A 380 1.61 -29.82 -11.80
CA THR A 380 1.41 -30.92 -10.85
C THR A 380 1.24 -30.44 -9.42
N SER A 381 2.06 -29.49 -8.99
CA SER A 381 2.00 -28.89 -7.64
C SER A 381 0.69 -28.14 -7.37
N GLU A 382 0.18 -27.41 -8.37
CA GLU A 382 -1.12 -26.71 -8.28
C GLU A 382 -2.27 -27.70 -8.18
N LEU A 383 -2.26 -28.74 -9.01
CA LEU A 383 -3.27 -29.81 -8.98
C LEU A 383 -3.26 -30.58 -7.66
N LEU A 384 -2.06 -30.85 -7.10
CA LEU A 384 -1.91 -31.45 -5.76
C LEU A 384 -2.49 -30.54 -4.66
N LEU A 385 -2.24 -29.21 -4.71
CA LEU A 385 -2.82 -28.26 -3.77
C LEU A 385 -4.35 -28.22 -3.87
N ILE A 386 -4.90 -28.16 -5.08
CA ILE A 386 -6.35 -28.20 -5.34
C ILE A 386 -6.95 -29.45 -4.76
N LYS A 387 -6.37 -30.61 -5.07
CA LYS A 387 -6.80 -31.93 -4.58
C LYS A 387 -6.80 -31.97 -3.06
N PHE A 388 -5.73 -31.51 -2.42
CA PHE A 388 -5.60 -31.46 -0.97
C PHE A 388 -6.67 -30.58 -0.33
N LEU A 389 -6.87 -29.35 -0.82
CA LEU A 389 -7.86 -28.42 -0.28
C LEU A 389 -9.30 -28.97 -0.43
N LEU A 390 -9.62 -29.63 -1.54
CA LEU A 390 -10.93 -30.26 -1.75
C LEU A 390 -11.15 -31.47 -0.81
N ALA A 391 -10.11 -32.27 -0.58
CA ALA A 391 -10.19 -33.49 0.24
C ALA A 391 -10.26 -33.20 1.75
N GLU A 392 -9.65 -32.09 2.22
CA GLU A 392 -9.50 -31.80 3.64
C GLU A 392 -10.40 -30.66 4.15
N SER A 393 -11.35 -30.17 3.32
CA SER A 393 -12.24 -29.05 3.67
C SER A 393 -13.71 -29.47 3.70
N PRO A 394 -14.23 -30.02 4.81
CA PRO A 394 -15.59 -30.62 4.90
C PRO A 394 -16.72 -29.57 4.85
N VAL A 395 -16.41 -28.28 5.04
CA VAL A 395 -17.38 -27.18 4.99
C VAL A 395 -17.19 -26.25 3.79
N LEU A 396 -16.35 -26.61 2.87
CA LEU A 396 -16.07 -25.83 1.67
C LEU A 396 -17.35 -25.66 0.85
N GLU A 397 -17.66 -24.44 0.49
CA GLU A 397 -18.81 -24.07 -0.32
C GLU A 397 -18.38 -23.77 -1.77
N ARG A 398 -17.28 -23.03 -1.93
CA ARG A 398 -16.81 -22.61 -3.25
C ARG A 398 -15.30 -22.68 -3.38
N MET A 399 -14.84 -23.16 -4.54
CA MET A 399 -13.48 -23.05 -5.00
C MET A 399 -13.49 -22.31 -6.34
N LEU A 400 -12.98 -21.08 -6.35
CA LEU A 400 -12.90 -20.22 -7.52
C LEU A 400 -11.52 -20.39 -8.16
N ILE A 401 -11.47 -20.75 -9.43
CA ILE A 401 -10.22 -20.94 -10.19
C ILE A 401 -10.24 -19.96 -11.36
N ASP A 402 -9.28 -19.04 -11.38
CA ASP A 402 -9.05 -18.16 -12.51
C ASP A 402 -8.37 -18.93 -13.63
N ARG A 403 -9.02 -18.96 -14.79
CA ARG A 403 -8.59 -19.70 -15.95
C ARG A 403 -7.77 -18.90 -16.97
N GLN A 404 -7.45 -17.64 -16.69
CA GLN A 404 -6.79 -16.76 -17.66
C GLN A 404 -5.54 -17.37 -18.28
N TYR A 405 -4.72 -18.08 -17.49
CA TYR A 405 -3.52 -18.75 -17.99
C TYR A 405 -3.83 -20.08 -18.67
N LEU A 406 -4.85 -20.80 -18.21
CA LEU A 406 -5.30 -22.03 -18.87
C LEU A 406 -5.79 -21.76 -20.30
N ASP A 407 -6.23 -20.53 -20.60
CA ASP A 407 -6.69 -20.16 -21.93
C ASP A 407 -5.57 -20.04 -22.97
N HIS A 408 -4.31 -19.95 -22.55
CA HIS A 408 -3.13 -19.98 -23.42
C HIS A 408 -2.68 -21.43 -23.78
N GLU A 409 -3.14 -22.41 -23.02
CA GLU A 409 -2.85 -23.82 -23.30
C GLU A 409 -3.70 -24.39 -24.45
N HIS A 410 -3.21 -25.46 -25.07
CA HIS A 410 -3.99 -26.19 -26.08
C HIS A 410 -5.31 -26.70 -25.49
N LEU A 411 -6.37 -26.65 -26.28
CA LEU A 411 -7.72 -27.04 -25.84
C LEU A 411 -7.76 -28.44 -25.19
N ASP A 412 -6.99 -29.38 -25.71
CA ASP A 412 -6.92 -30.73 -25.18
C ASP A 412 -6.31 -30.79 -23.77
N THR A 413 -5.24 -30.03 -23.53
CA THR A 413 -4.59 -29.90 -22.21
C THR A 413 -5.55 -29.30 -21.20
N ARG A 414 -6.26 -28.22 -21.58
CA ARG A 414 -7.27 -27.56 -20.71
C ARG A 414 -8.38 -28.53 -20.33
N LEU A 415 -8.91 -29.30 -21.30
CA LEU A 415 -9.97 -30.29 -21.04
C LEU A 415 -9.48 -31.38 -20.10
N GLN A 416 -8.21 -31.82 -20.22
CA GLN A 416 -7.60 -32.79 -19.32
C GLN A 416 -7.52 -32.25 -17.88
N ILE A 417 -7.03 -31.02 -17.70
CA ILE A 417 -6.94 -30.36 -16.39
C ILE A 417 -8.33 -30.23 -15.74
N PHE A 418 -9.33 -29.76 -16.49
CA PHE A 418 -10.70 -29.66 -15.97
C PHE A 418 -11.30 -31.00 -15.61
N ALA A 419 -11.05 -32.05 -16.42
CA ALA A 419 -11.50 -33.40 -16.15
C ALA A 419 -10.81 -33.96 -14.89
N GLU A 420 -9.53 -33.71 -14.71
CA GLU A 420 -8.77 -34.14 -13.54
C GLU A 420 -9.29 -33.48 -12.27
N ILE A 421 -9.45 -32.15 -12.24
CA ILE A 421 -10.00 -31.41 -11.10
C ILE A 421 -11.42 -31.87 -10.75
N SER A 422 -12.23 -32.14 -11.77
CA SER A 422 -13.61 -32.64 -11.59
C SER A 422 -13.67 -34.01 -10.92
N ASN A 423 -12.65 -34.83 -11.11
CA ASN A 423 -12.54 -36.17 -10.53
C ASN A 423 -11.95 -36.19 -9.11
N PHE A 424 -11.48 -35.09 -8.59
CA PHE A 424 -10.94 -35.03 -7.24
C PHE A 424 -12.01 -35.28 -6.18
N SER A 425 -11.67 -36.10 -5.19
CA SER A 425 -12.51 -36.36 -4.03
C SER A 425 -12.75 -35.07 -3.26
N ARG A 426 -14.00 -34.86 -2.85
CA ARG A 426 -14.42 -33.67 -2.09
C ARG A 426 -14.94 -34.09 -0.71
N ALA A 427 -14.38 -33.54 0.36
CA ALA A 427 -14.89 -33.77 1.71
C ALA A 427 -16.25 -33.10 1.92
N SER A 428 -16.48 -31.93 1.30
CA SER A 428 -17.76 -31.24 1.35
C SER A 428 -18.67 -31.62 0.17
N PRO A 429 -19.87 -32.12 0.41
CA PRO A 429 -20.84 -32.38 -0.65
C PRO A 429 -21.39 -31.11 -1.31
N LYS A 430 -21.16 -29.94 -0.68
CA LYS A 430 -21.59 -28.62 -1.19
C LYS A 430 -20.52 -27.90 -2.00
N ALA A 431 -19.27 -28.42 -2.03
CA ALA A 431 -18.17 -27.76 -2.70
C ALA A 431 -18.41 -27.65 -4.20
N GLU A 432 -18.54 -26.44 -4.69
CA GLU A 432 -18.60 -26.11 -6.11
C GLU A 432 -17.22 -25.60 -6.57
N VAL A 433 -16.72 -26.16 -7.67
CA VAL A 433 -15.56 -25.62 -8.37
C VAL A 433 -16.08 -24.74 -9.50
N VAL A 434 -15.76 -23.44 -9.43
CA VAL A 434 -16.22 -22.42 -10.37
C VAL A 434 -15.02 -21.83 -11.08
N TYR A 435 -15.02 -21.89 -12.40
CA TYR A 435 -13.99 -21.24 -13.21
C TYR A 435 -14.40 -19.82 -13.53
N ILE A 436 -13.53 -18.87 -13.22
CA ILE A 436 -13.76 -17.42 -13.37
C ILE A 436 -12.77 -16.79 -14.35
N ASP A 437 -13.16 -15.69 -14.94
CA ASP A 437 -12.26 -14.82 -15.71
C ASP A 437 -12.12 -13.52 -14.89
N LEU A 438 -10.92 -13.24 -14.41
CA LEU A 438 -10.58 -11.97 -13.81
C LEU A 438 -10.02 -11.08 -14.91
N SER A 439 -10.91 -10.33 -15.58
CA SER A 439 -10.53 -9.30 -16.59
C SER A 439 -9.93 -8.07 -15.94
#